data_e0c4dfc2b6608bdc5a7de2c3d852c67c
#
_entry.id   e0c4dfc2b6608bdc5a7de2c3d852c67c
#
_cell.length_a   1.000
_cell.length_b   1.000
_cell.length_c   1.000
_cell.angle_alpha   90.00
_cell.angle_beta   90.00
_cell.angle_gamma   90.00
#
_symmetry.space_group_name_H-M   'P 1'
#
loop_
_entity.id
_entity.type
_entity.pdbx_description
1 polymer ?
#
loop_
_entity_poly.entity_id
_entity_poly.type
_entity_poly.pdbx_seq_one_letter_code
_entity_poly.pdbx_strand_id
1 'polypeptide(L)'
;MEIMQSQKLANVLYDIRGPVLDEAKRLEAQGHRIIKLNIGNPQPFGFETPPEILVEVVRNLPTSQGYSDSQGILSARTAVVQNYQSQGIDITDVDDVWLGNGVSELIQVALNALLDEGDEVLIPAPDYPLWTAATSLSGGTPVHYLCDEANGWMPMIEDIRAKITDRTKAIVVINPNNPTGAVYSPEILREIADLAVERGLIVMADEIYDKILYDDAVHTTFAAIAPDVFTLTFNGLSKAYRLAGFRAAWMLMTGPRKHATSYIEGITMLTNMRLCANVPAQHAIQTALGGRQSI
;
A
#
# COMPACT_ATOMS: atom_id res chain seq x y z
N MET A 1 -14.71 -16.05 34.35
CA MET A 1 -14.31 -14.73 33.83
C MET A 1 -14.44 -14.79 32.32
N GLU A 2 -15.30 -13.99 31.73
CA GLU A 2 -15.44 -13.92 30.27
C GLU A 2 -14.25 -13.12 29.69
N ILE A 3 -13.61 -13.65 28.64
CA ILE A 3 -12.50 -12.98 27.97
C ILE A 3 -13.08 -12.22 26.78
N MET A 4 -13.09 -10.90 26.88
CA MET A 4 -13.60 -10.01 25.83
C MET A 4 -12.46 -9.53 24.92
N GLN A 5 -12.78 -9.26 23.65
CA GLN A 5 -11.84 -8.59 22.75
C GLN A 5 -11.55 -7.16 23.21
N SER A 6 -10.44 -6.60 22.74
CA SER A 6 -10.08 -5.19 23.03
C SER A 6 -11.17 -4.24 22.53
N GLN A 7 -11.46 -3.18 23.30
CA GLN A 7 -12.38 -2.12 22.90
C GLN A 7 -11.96 -1.41 21.61
N LYS A 8 -10.65 -1.36 21.31
CA LYS A 8 -10.14 -0.81 20.04
C LYS A 8 -10.75 -1.49 18.79
N LEU A 9 -11.17 -2.75 18.92
CA LEU A 9 -11.76 -3.51 17.81
C LEU A 9 -13.26 -3.24 17.63
N ALA A 10 -13.92 -2.60 18.58
CA ALA A 10 -15.37 -2.38 18.52
C ALA A 10 -15.81 -1.49 17.34
N ASN A 11 -14.93 -0.57 16.92
CA ASN A 11 -15.19 0.38 15.83
C ASN A 11 -14.42 0.05 14.55
N VAL A 12 -13.72 -1.10 14.48
CA VAL A 12 -12.96 -1.51 13.30
C VAL A 12 -13.89 -2.22 12.33
N LEU A 13 -14.32 -1.51 11.29
CA LEU A 13 -15.15 -2.05 10.21
C LEU A 13 -14.24 -2.69 9.14
N TYR A 14 -13.75 -3.90 9.41
CA TYR A 14 -12.94 -4.67 8.47
C TYR A 14 -13.59 -6.03 8.22
N ASP A 15 -14.73 -6.02 7.55
CA ASP A 15 -15.51 -7.23 7.28
C ASP A 15 -15.50 -7.60 5.79
N ILE A 16 -14.31 -7.95 5.28
CA ILE A 16 -14.17 -8.47 3.90
C ILE A 16 -14.54 -9.98 3.80
N ARG A 17 -14.90 -10.62 4.92
CA ARG A 17 -15.16 -12.06 5.02
C ARG A 17 -16.49 -12.42 5.70
N GLY A 18 -17.34 -11.47 6.00
CA GLY A 18 -18.54 -11.60 6.79
C GLY A 18 -19.61 -12.60 6.33
N PRO A 19 -20.88 -12.33 6.60
CA PRO A 19 -21.99 -13.27 6.39
C PRO A 19 -22.08 -13.86 4.98
N VAL A 20 -21.66 -13.10 3.97
CA VAL A 20 -21.62 -13.55 2.56
C VAL A 20 -20.63 -14.70 2.37
N LEU A 21 -19.46 -14.67 3.04
CA LEU A 21 -18.48 -15.76 2.96
C LEU A 21 -19.03 -17.03 3.66
N ASP A 22 -19.70 -16.87 4.79
CA ASP A 22 -20.27 -18.00 5.53
C ASP A 22 -21.37 -18.68 4.73
N GLU A 23 -22.22 -17.92 4.06
CA GLU A 23 -23.23 -18.44 3.14
C GLU A 23 -22.58 -19.12 1.93
N ALA A 24 -21.52 -18.54 1.36
CA ALA A 24 -20.77 -19.15 0.27
C ALA A 24 -20.20 -20.52 0.69
N LYS A 25 -19.58 -20.62 1.88
CA LYS A 25 -19.08 -21.89 2.42
C LYS A 25 -20.20 -22.91 2.64
N ARG A 26 -21.35 -22.47 3.13
CA ARG A 26 -22.51 -23.32 3.32
C ARG A 26 -22.99 -23.91 1.99
N LEU A 27 -23.07 -23.11 0.94
CA LEU A 27 -23.45 -23.55 -0.40
C LEU A 27 -22.40 -24.49 -1.02
N GLU A 28 -21.10 -24.18 -0.84
CA GLU A 28 -20.01 -25.07 -1.27
C GLU A 28 -20.11 -26.45 -0.61
N ALA A 29 -20.40 -26.49 0.69
CA ALA A 29 -20.63 -27.76 1.41
C ALA A 29 -21.81 -28.56 0.89
N GLN A 30 -22.76 -27.92 0.23
CA GLN A 30 -23.91 -28.55 -0.44
C GLN A 30 -23.59 -28.93 -1.92
N GLY A 31 -22.36 -28.74 -2.38
CA GLY A 31 -21.93 -29.11 -3.73
C GLY A 31 -22.11 -28.00 -4.79
N HIS A 32 -22.49 -26.78 -4.39
CA HIS A 32 -22.57 -25.66 -5.31
C HIS A 32 -21.17 -25.13 -5.63
N ARG A 33 -20.94 -24.77 -6.88
CA ARG A 33 -19.71 -24.08 -7.32
C ARG A 33 -19.88 -22.59 -7.13
N ILE A 34 -19.08 -21.98 -6.21
CA ILE A 34 -19.07 -20.56 -5.97
C ILE A 34 -17.86 -19.93 -6.63
N ILE A 35 -18.06 -18.89 -7.45
CA ILE A 35 -16.98 -18.08 -8.03
C ILE A 35 -16.71 -16.92 -7.07
N LYS A 36 -15.51 -16.92 -6.48
CA LYS A 36 -15.11 -15.91 -5.48
C LYS A 36 -14.39 -14.75 -6.15
N LEU A 37 -15.06 -13.62 -6.30
CA LEU A 37 -14.53 -12.40 -6.91
C LEU A 37 -14.31 -11.26 -5.89
N ASN A 38 -14.48 -11.53 -4.61
CA ASN A 38 -14.40 -10.56 -3.52
C ASN A 38 -12.98 -10.21 -3.08
N ILE A 39 -11.98 -10.98 -3.52
CA ILE A 39 -10.56 -10.72 -3.25
C ILE A 39 -9.79 -10.83 -4.56
N GLY A 40 -8.96 -9.82 -4.87
CA GLY A 40 -8.06 -9.85 -6.03
C GLY A 40 -6.99 -10.94 -5.90
N ASN A 41 -7.36 -12.17 -6.23
CA ASN A 41 -6.49 -13.35 -6.20
C ASN A 41 -6.59 -14.11 -7.54
N PRO A 42 -5.83 -13.69 -8.58
CA PRO A 42 -5.97 -14.21 -9.93
C PRO A 42 -5.41 -15.63 -10.13
N GLN A 43 -4.50 -16.09 -9.27
CA GLN A 43 -3.85 -17.39 -9.42
C GLN A 43 -4.83 -18.58 -9.55
N PRO A 44 -5.91 -18.71 -8.74
CA PRO A 44 -6.88 -19.80 -8.89
C PRO A 44 -7.64 -19.80 -10.23
N PHE A 45 -7.52 -18.72 -11.01
CA PHE A 45 -8.14 -18.59 -12.34
C PHE A 45 -7.13 -18.81 -13.48
N GLY A 46 -5.94 -19.34 -13.19
CA GLY A 46 -4.92 -19.68 -14.18
C GLY A 46 -3.98 -18.52 -14.56
N PHE A 47 -4.01 -17.42 -13.82
CA PHE A 47 -3.05 -16.33 -14.00
C PHE A 47 -1.81 -16.60 -13.15
N GLU A 48 -0.80 -17.20 -13.75
CA GLU A 48 0.44 -17.56 -13.06
C GLU A 48 1.45 -16.41 -13.07
N THR A 49 2.32 -16.41 -12.06
CA THR A 49 3.49 -15.54 -11.99
C THR A 49 4.51 -15.91 -13.06
N PRO A 50 5.24 -14.94 -13.65
CA PRO A 50 6.37 -15.24 -14.52
C PRO A 50 7.35 -16.22 -13.86
N PRO A 51 7.70 -17.34 -14.52
CA PRO A 51 8.47 -18.43 -13.88
C PRO A 51 9.87 -18.01 -13.43
N GLU A 52 10.46 -16.98 -14.05
CA GLU A 52 11.78 -16.46 -13.71
C GLU A 52 11.81 -15.95 -12.27
N ILE A 53 10.72 -15.35 -11.79
CA ILE A 53 10.60 -14.85 -10.42
C ILE A 53 10.60 -16.01 -9.42
N LEU A 54 9.89 -17.10 -9.74
CA LEU A 54 9.85 -18.29 -8.89
C LEU A 54 11.20 -19.00 -8.85
N VAL A 55 11.88 -19.11 -9.99
CA VAL A 55 13.22 -19.72 -10.09
C VAL A 55 14.21 -18.99 -9.21
N GLU A 56 14.16 -17.64 -9.19
CA GLU A 56 15.09 -16.86 -8.37
C GLU A 56 14.85 -17.07 -6.86
N VAL A 57 13.59 -17.13 -6.43
CA VAL A 57 13.27 -17.45 -5.04
C VAL A 57 13.82 -18.82 -4.66
N VAL A 58 13.61 -19.86 -5.50
CA VAL A 58 14.11 -21.22 -5.24
C VAL A 58 15.63 -21.25 -5.14
N ARG A 59 16.34 -20.53 -6.02
CA ARG A 59 17.81 -20.44 -6.00
C ARG A 59 18.36 -19.86 -4.70
N ASN A 60 17.66 -18.89 -4.13
CA ASN A 60 18.09 -18.19 -2.92
C ASN A 60 17.58 -18.81 -1.61
N LEU A 61 16.75 -19.86 -1.65
CA LEU A 61 16.27 -20.54 -0.43
C LEU A 61 17.42 -20.98 0.50
N PRO A 62 18.55 -21.57 0.02
CA PRO A 62 19.62 -22.00 0.90
C PRO A 62 20.27 -20.85 1.69
N THR A 63 20.26 -19.63 1.17
CA THR A 63 20.85 -18.44 1.81
C THR A 63 19.83 -17.59 2.56
N SER A 64 18.56 -17.97 2.54
CA SER A 64 17.44 -17.23 3.14
C SER A 64 17.05 -17.69 4.55
N GLN A 65 17.90 -18.50 5.21
CA GLN A 65 17.55 -19.11 6.51
C GLN A 65 17.74 -18.16 7.70
N GLY A 66 18.61 -17.15 7.55
CA GLY A 66 18.88 -16.15 8.58
C GLY A 66 17.99 -14.90 8.44
N TYR A 67 18.03 -14.05 9.46
CA TYR A 67 17.43 -12.72 9.37
C TYR A 67 18.20 -11.86 8.36
N SER A 68 17.47 -11.00 7.64
CA SER A 68 18.06 -9.89 6.88
C SER A 68 18.05 -8.59 7.70
N ASP A 69 18.57 -7.51 7.10
CA ASP A 69 18.33 -6.18 7.59
C ASP A 69 16.82 -5.90 7.76
N SER A 70 16.45 -5.11 8.75
CA SER A 70 15.04 -4.78 9.04
C SER A 70 14.36 -3.99 7.94
N GLN A 71 15.11 -3.17 7.19
CA GLN A 71 14.61 -2.51 6.00
C GLN A 71 14.48 -3.46 4.80
N GLY A 72 15.19 -4.59 4.81
CA GLY A 72 15.20 -5.60 3.76
C GLY A 72 16.55 -5.77 3.07
N ILE A 73 16.70 -6.83 2.27
CA ILE A 73 17.95 -7.12 1.57
C ILE A 73 18.31 -6.00 0.58
N LEU A 74 19.61 -5.69 0.53
CA LEU A 74 20.13 -4.58 -0.28
C LEU A 74 19.76 -4.70 -1.77
N SER A 75 19.86 -5.90 -2.33
CA SER A 75 19.57 -6.13 -3.75
C SER A 75 18.12 -5.80 -4.13
N ALA A 76 17.17 -6.14 -3.26
CA ALA A 76 15.76 -5.81 -3.49
C ALA A 76 15.50 -4.31 -3.32
N ARG A 77 16.07 -3.67 -2.29
CA ARG A 77 15.96 -2.20 -2.10
C ARG A 77 16.57 -1.44 -3.28
N THR A 78 17.74 -1.88 -3.76
CA THR A 78 18.38 -1.31 -4.96
C THR A 78 17.48 -1.46 -6.20
N ALA A 79 16.86 -2.61 -6.40
CA ALA A 79 15.93 -2.82 -7.52
C ALA A 79 14.72 -1.88 -7.45
N VAL A 80 14.18 -1.63 -6.25
CA VAL A 80 13.11 -0.65 -6.05
C VAL A 80 13.58 0.75 -6.45
N VAL A 81 14.72 1.21 -5.93
CA VAL A 81 15.29 2.53 -6.29
C VAL A 81 15.46 2.66 -7.81
N GLN A 82 16.09 1.68 -8.46
CA GLN A 82 16.31 1.70 -9.91
C GLN A 82 15.00 1.72 -10.71
N ASN A 83 13.98 0.99 -10.25
CA ASN A 83 12.67 0.99 -10.89
C ASN A 83 12.02 2.38 -10.86
N TYR A 84 12.10 3.10 -9.74
CA TYR A 84 11.56 4.46 -9.64
C TYR A 84 12.44 5.49 -10.35
N GLN A 85 13.76 5.34 -10.37
CA GLN A 85 14.66 6.15 -11.20
C GLN A 85 14.31 6.04 -12.69
N SER A 86 13.97 4.84 -13.17
CA SER A 86 13.55 4.63 -14.56
C SER A 86 12.24 5.35 -14.93
N GLN A 87 11.45 5.73 -13.93
CA GLN A 87 10.24 6.54 -14.06
C GLN A 87 10.51 8.05 -13.90
N GLY A 88 11.78 8.46 -13.79
CA GLY A 88 12.19 9.86 -13.70
C GLY A 88 12.14 10.44 -12.29
N ILE A 89 12.02 9.61 -11.25
CA ILE A 89 12.03 10.07 -9.86
C ILE A 89 13.46 10.23 -9.38
N ASP A 90 13.79 11.40 -8.85
CA ASP A 90 15.10 11.69 -8.27
C ASP A 90 15.21 11.08 -6.88
N ILE A 91 15.64 9.83 -6.84
CA ILE A 91 15.94 9.09 -5.64
C ILE A 91 17.29 8.39 -5.80
N THR A 92 18.16 8.50 -4.82
CA THR A 92 19.52 7.94 -4.86
C THR A 92 19.83 7.04 -3.68
N ASP A 93 19.08 7.14 -2.58
CA ASP A 93 19.37 6.45 -1.34
C ASP A 93 18.50 5.18 -1.21
N VAL A 94 19.16 4.04 -1.07
CA VAL A 94 18.49 2.76 -0.82
C VAL A 94 17.89 2.69 0.59
N ASP A 95 18.34 3.55 1.49
CA ASP A 95 17.80 3.64 2.85
C ASP A 95 16.43 4.35 2.89
N ASP A 96 15.94 4.82 1.74
CA ASP A 96 14.57 5.31 1.57
C ASP A 96 13.53 4.22 1.31
N VAL A 97 13.98 2.96 1.28
CA VAL A 97 13.13 1.82 0.97
C VAL A 97 13.02 0.88 2.17
N TRP A 98 11.80 0.57 2.57
CA TRP A 98 11.47 -0.48 3.55
C TRP A 98 10.71 -1.59 2.85
N LEU A 99 11.19 -2.83 2.99
CA LEU A 99 10.48 -4.02 2.53
C LEU A 99 9.55 -4.56 3.62
N GLY A 100 8.38 -5.07 3.21
CA GLY A 100 7.37 -5.55 4.14
C GLY A 100 6.69 -6.85 3.70
N ASN A 101 6.01 -7.49 4.65
CA ASN A 101 5.20 -8.69 4.43
C ASN A 101 3.83 -8.31 3.80
N GLY A 102 3.90 -7.72 2.61
CA GLY A 102 2.80 -7.11 1.89
C GLY A 102 2.59 -5.64 2.31
N VAL A 103 1.93 -4.87 1.45
CA VAL A 103 1.57 -3.47 1.69
C VAL A 103 0.81 -3.32 3.01
N SER A 104 0.01 -4.30 3.39
CA SER A 104 -0.79 -4.26 4.63
C SER A 104 0.05 -4.12 5.90
N GLU A 105 1.24 -4.70 5.97
CA GLU A 105 2.15 -4.50 7.10
C GLU A 105 2.73 -3.09 7.09
N LEU A 106 3.18 -2.63 5.93
CA LEU A 106 3.79 -1.31 5.78
C LEU A 106 2.81 -0.16 6.09
N ILE A 107 1.54 -0.30 5.70
CA ILE A 107 0.46 0.62 6.09
C ILE A 107 0.36 0.71 7.62
N GLN A 108 0.32 -0.44 8.30
CA GLN A 108 0.23 -0.47 9.76
C GLN A 108 1.47 0.14 10.42
N VAL A 109 2.67 -0.15 9.91
CA VAL A 109 3.92 0.45 10.40
C VAL A 109 3.88 1.97 10.24
N ALA A 110 3.53 2.46 9.05
CA ALA A 110 3.49 3.89 8.76
C ALA A 110 2.48 4.64 9.64
N LEU A 111 1.27 4.10 9.81
CA LEU A 111 0.23 4.74 10.62
C LEU A 111 0.53 4.66 12.13
N ASN A 112 1.05 3.52 12.62
CA ASN A 112 1.44 3.40 14.03
C ASN A 112 2.62 4.31 14.42
N ALA A 113 3.51 4.62 13.47
CA ALA A 113 4.61 5.55 13.70
C ALA A 113 4.17 7.02 13.66
N LEU A 114 3.01 7.33 13.06
CA LEU A 114 2.55 8.69 12.80
C LEU A 114 1.50 9.18 13.80
N LEU A 115 0.56 8.30 14.19
CA LEU A 115 -0.72 8.73 14.78
C LEU A 115 -0.74 8.60 16.30
N ASP A 116 -1.20 9.66 16.93
CA ASP A 116 -1.67 9.70 18.32
C ASP A 116 -3.20 9.80 18.38
N GLU A 117 -3.75 9.70 19.59
CA GLU A 117 -5.19 9.84 19.82
C GLU A 117 -5.68 11.24 19.41
N GLY A 118 -6.66 11.26 18.53
CA GLY A 118 -7.25 12.49 18.00
C GLY A 118 -6.65 13.01 16.70
N ASP A 119 -5.55 12.43 16.23
CA ASP A 119 -5.02 12.72 14.88
C ASP A 119 -5.97 12.19 13.79
N GLU A 120 -5.98 12.86 12.65
CA GLU A 120 -6.87 12.54 11.54
C GLU A 120 -6.09 12.14 10.29
N VAL A 121 -6.64 11.18 9.55
CA VAL A 121 -6.15 10.79 8.22
C VAL A 121 -7.27 10.88 7.21
N LEU A 122 -7.06 11.64 6.14
CA LEU A 122 -7.99 11.71 5.01
C LEU A 122 -7.85 10.48 4.12
N ILE A 123 -8.96 9.79 3.88
CA ILE A 123 -9.01 8.52 3.14
C ILE A 123 -10.09 8.65 2.05
N PRO A 124 -9.88 8.13 0.81
CA PRO A 124 -10.92 8.20 -0.22
C PRO A 124 -12.17 7.40 0.16
N ALA A 125 -13.33 7.82 -0.33
CA ALA A 125 -14.55 7.03 -0.27
C ALA A 125 -15.13 6.87 -1.68
N PRO A 126 -15.21 5.61 -2.18
CA PRO A 126 -14.87 4.35 -1.50
C PRO A 126 -13.37 4.08 -1.39
N ASP A 127 -12.96 3.26 -0.39
CA ASP A 127 -11.57 2.91 -0.10
C ASP A 127 -11.33 1.40 -0.04
N TYR A 128 -10.05 1.04 0.07
CA TYR A 128 -9.64 -0.27 0.57
C TYR A 128 -9.75 -0.27 2.10
N PRO A 129 -10.65 -1.08 2.71
CA PRO A 129 -11.02 -0.97 4.12
C PRO A 129 -9.88 -1.05 5.13
N LEU A 130 -8.71 -1.55 4.72
CA LEU A 130 -7.53 -1.61 5.59
C LEU A 130 -7.06 -0.22 6.02
N TRP A 131 -7.13 0.80 5.15
CA TRP A 131 -6.71 2.15 5.49
C TRP A 131 -7.53 2.71 6.64
N THR A 132 -8.85 2.58 6.56
CA THR A 132 -9.79 2.96 7.63
C THR A 132 -9.54 2.18 8.92
N ALA A 133 -9.41 0.85 8.82
CA ALA A 133 -9.20 -0.02 9.97
C ALA A 133 -7.85 0.23 10.66
N ALA A 134 -6.76 0.35 9.87
CA ALA A 134 -5.42 0.59 10.40
C ALA A 134 -5.29 1.97 11.05
N THR A 135 -5.92 3.01 10.48
CA THR A 135 -5.99 4.35 11.10
C THR A 135 -6.64 4.27 12.48
N SER A 136 -7.81 3.63 12.57
CA SER A 136 -8.52 3.47 13.87
C SER A 136 -7.71 2.66 14.88
N LEU A 137 -7.05 1.58 14.46
CA LEU A 137 -6.23 0.74 15.33
C LEU A 137 -4.96 1.46 15.82
N SER A 138 -4.43 2.39 15.01
CA SER A 138 -3.28 3.22 15.37
C SER A 138 -3.63 4.42 16.27
N GLY A 139 -4.91 4.55 16.68
CA GLY A 139 -5.38 5.62 17.56
C GLY A 139 -5.92 6.84 16.83
N GLY A 140 -5.78 6.92 15.51
CA GLY A 140 -6.28 8.04 14.71
C GLY A 140 -7.76 7.91 14.32
N THR A 141 -8.28 8.97 13.73
CA THR A 141 -9.65 9.07 13.21
C THR A 141 -9.60 9.07 11.67
N PRO A 142 -10.20 8.07 10.99
CA PRO A 142 -10.35 8.11 9.55
C PRO A 142 -11.41 9.14 9.15
N VAL A 143 -11.05 10.07 8.27
CA VAL A 143 -11.95 11.09 7.70
C VAL A 143 -12.05 10.85 6.22
N HIS A 144 -13.25 10.46 5.73
CA HIS A 144 -13.41 10.07 4.34
C HIS A 144 -13.72 11.28 3.45
N TYR A 145 -12.90 11.48 2.40
CA TYR A 145 -13.23 12.41 1.33
C TYR A 145 -13.93 11.68 0.18
N LEU A 146 -14.83 12.37 -0.51
CA LEU A 146 -15.65 11.78 -1.56
C LEU A 146 -14.90 11.69 -2.90
N CYS A 147 -15.09 10.57 -3.58
CA CYS A 147 -14.79 10.41 -5.00
C CYS A 147 -16.11 10.44 -5.77
N ASP A 148 -16.18 11.28 -6.81
CA ASP A 148 -17.43 11.53 -7.55
C ASP A 148 -17.70 10.42 -8.57
N GLU A 149 -18.73 9.61 -8.32
CA GLU A 149 -19.17 8.53 -9.22
C GLU A 149 -19.55 9.07 -10.60
N ALA A 150 -20.21 10.22 -10.66
CA ALA A 150 -20.63 10.82 -11.91
C ALA A 150 -19.46 11.34 -12.75
N ASN A 151 -18.30 11.58 -12.11
CA ASN A 151 -17.06 12.01 -12.75
C ASN A 151 -15.98 10.89 -12.69
N GLY A 152 -16.35 9.65 -12.95
CA GLY A 152 -15.40 8.53 -13.02
C GLY A 152 -14.66 8.23 -11.72
N TRP A 153 -15.26 8.50 -10.57
CA TRP A 153 -14.70 8.29 -9.23
C TRP A 153 -13.46 9.15 -8.94
N MET A 154 -13.34 10.32 -9.56
CA MET A 154 -12.26 11.25 -9.26
C MET A 154 -12.44 11.89 -7.86
N PRO A 155 -11.34 12.07 -7.10
CA PRO A 155 -11.36 12.78 -5.82
C PRO A 155 -11.96 14.19 -5.95
N MET A 156 -12.87 14.54 -5.05
CA MET A 156 -13.44 15.88 -4.99
C MET A 156 -12.53 16.80 -4.16
N ILE A 157 -11.73 17.63 -4.82
CA ILE A 157 -10.73 18.49 -4.19
C ILE A 157 -11.34 19.43 -3.15
N GLU A 158 -12.50 20.00 -3.44
CA GLU A 158 -13.21 20.90 -2.49
C GLU A 158 -13.68 20.14 -1.23
N ASP A 159 -14.05 18.87 -1.37
CA ASP A 159 -14.43 18.05 -0.22
C ASP A 159 -13.19 17.68 0.63
N ILE A 160 -12.03 17.39 -0.02
CA ILE A 160 -10.76 17.22 0.68
C ILE A 160 -10.43 18.49 1.46
N ARG A 161 -10.45 19.66 0.80
CA ARG A 161 -10.15 20.96 1.41
C ARG A 161 -11.03 21.26 2.61
N ALA A 162 -12.32 20.99 2.51
CA ALA A 162 -13.30 21.23 3.57
C ALA A 162 -13.12 20.33 4.80
N LYS A 163 -12.50 19.14 4.62
CA LYS A 163 -12.29 18.13 5.67
C LYS A 163 -10.95 18.22 6.36
N ILE A 164 -9.99 19.00 5.83
CA ILE A 164 -8.71 19.22 6.50
C ILE A 164 -8.91 20.07 7.75
N THR A 165 -8.40 19.59 8.88
CA THR A 165 -8.37 20.31 10.17
C THR A 165 -6.94 20.42 10.67
N ASP A 166 -6.72 21.11 11.81
CA ASP A 166 -5.41 21.20 12.45
C ASP A 166 -4.92 19.84 13.01
N ARG A 167 -5.80 18.83 13.06
CA ARG A 167 -5.48 17.46 13.48
C ARG A 167 -5.13 16.54 12.32
N THR A 168 -5.35 16.97 11.09
CA THR A 168 -5.05 16.16 9.91
C THR A 168 -3.53 15.99 9.76
N LYS A 169 -3.06 14.75 9.69
CA LYS A 169 -1.64 14.41 9.54
C LYS A 169 -1.29 13.93 8.13
N ALA A 170 -2.20 13.21 7.49
CA ALA A 170 -1.93 12.59 6.20
C ALA A 170 -3.16 12.55 5.30
N ILE A 171 -2.89 12.47 3.99
CA ILE A 171 -3.87 12.16 2.94
C ILE A 171 -3.47 10.84 2.29
N VAL A 172 -4.39 9.88 2.25
CA VAL A 172 -4.24 8.62 1.52
C VAL A 172 -4.73 8.81 0.09
N VAL A 173 -3.91 8.42 -0.87
CA VAL A 173 -4.24 8.37 -2.30
C VAL A 173 -4.11 6.93 -2.77
N ILE A 174 -5.19 6.31 -3.22
CA ILE A 174 -5.19 4.94 -3.76
C ILE A 174 -5.33 5.05 -5.28
N ASN A 175 -4.24 4.83 -6.02
CA ASN A 175 -4.22 5.06 -7.47
C ASN A 175 -3.39 3.99 -8.22
N PRO A 176 -3.99 3.19 -9.08
CA PRO A 176 -5.43 3.05 -9.35
C PRO A 176 -6.24 2.66 -8.12
N ASN A 177 -7.46 3.21 -8.04
CA ASN A 177 -8.29 3.06 -6.83
C ASN A 177 -8.85 1.63 -6.68
N ASN A 178 -8.84 1.14 -5.46
CA ASN A 178 -9.59 -0.02 -5.02
C ASN A 178 -10.71 0.47 -4.09
N PRO A 179 -12.03 0.31 -4.44
CA PRO A 179 -12.54 -0.72 -5.38
C PRO A 179 -12.93 -0.23 -6.77
N THR A 180 -12.87 1.07 -7.09
CA THR A 180 -13.51 1.62 -8.29
C THR A 180 -12.75 1.35 -9.59
N GLY A 181 -11.43 1.12 -9.52
CA GLY A 181 -10.55 1.01 -10.68
C GLY A 181 -10.20 2.36 -11.32
N ALA A 182 -10.65 3.47 -10.75
CA ALA A 182 -10.32 4.81 -11.26
C ALA A 182 -8.80 5.05 -11.27
N VAL A 183 -8.31 5.63 -12.35
CA VAL A 183 -6.93 6.10 -12.49
C VAL A 183 -6.97 7.62 -12.46
N TYR A 184 -6.36 8.20 -11.43
CA TYR A 184 -6.41 9.64 -11.23
C TYR A 184 -5.47 10.37 -12.18
N SER A 185 -5.93 11.50 -12.72
CA SER A 185 -5.13 12.30 -13.65
C SER A 185 -3.98 13.02 -12.91
N PRO A 186 -2.88 13.36 -13.64
CA PRO A 186 -1.79 14.14 -13.07
C PRO A 186 -2.26 15.48 -12.45
N GLU A 187 -3.27 16.11 -13.03
CA GLU A 187 -3.84 17.37 -12.56
C GLU A 187 -4.46 17.19 -11.17
N ILE A 188 -5.31 16.17 -10.99
CA ILE A 188 -5.94 15.85 -9.69
C ILE A 188 -4.88 15.51 -8.65
N LEU A 189 -3.87 14.71 -9.03
CA LEU A 189 -2.77 14.37 -8.12
C LEU A 189 -1.98 15.62 -7.72
N ARG A 190 -1.74 16.57 -8.64
CA ARG A 190 -1.08 17.85 -8.34
C ARG A 190 -1.91 18.71 -7.40
N GLU A 191 -3.23 18.82 -7.60
CA GLU A 191 -4.12 19.56 -6.71
C GLU A 191 -4.12 18.98 -5.28
N ILE A 192 -4.10 17.65 -5.14
CA ILE A 192 -3.94 17.00 -3.82
C ILE A 192 -2.57 17.35 -3.21
N ALA A 193 -1.52 17.33 -4.02
CA ALA A 193 -0.18 17.68 -3.57
C ALA A 193 -0.08 19.15 -3.12
N ASP A 194 -0.71 20.08 -3.83
CA ASP A 194 -0.76 21.49 -3.46
C ASP A 194 -1.45 21.69 -2.10
N LEU A 195 -2.52 20.97 -1.84
CA LEU A 195 -3.16 20.96 -0.51
C LEU A 195 -2.25 20.39 0.57
N ALA A 196 -1.51 19.32 0.25
CA ALA A 196 -0.59 18.70 1.19
C ALA A 196 0.55 19.67 1.55
N VAL A 197 1.10 20.40 0.56
CA VAL A 197 2.12 21.44 0.81
C VAL A 197 1.54 22.58 1.64
N GLU A 198 0.37 23.11 1.25
CA GLU A 198 -0.31 24.22 1.96
C GLU A 198 -0.51 23.91 3.45
N ARG A 199 -0.86 22.68 3.77
CA ARG A 199 -1.25 22.24 5.11
C ARG A 199 -0.18 21.45 5.86
N GLY A 200 0.97 21.21 5.23
CA GLY A 200 2.06 20.44 5.84
C GLY A 200 1.72 18.96 6.08
N LEU A 201 0.95 18.35 5.18
CA LEU A 201 0.47 16.97 5.30
C LEU A 201 1.42 15.99 4.62
N ILE A 202 1.44 14.75 5.12
CA ILE A 202 2.10 13.62 4.47
C ILE A 202 1.13 13.03 3.42
N VAL A 203 1.64 12.61 2.27
CA VAL A 203 0.85 11.80 1.33
C VAL A 203 1.27 10.33 1.42
N MET A 204 0.28 9.47 1.59
CA MET A 204 0.40 8.01 1.58
C MET A 204 -0.22 7.48 0.29
N ALA A 205 0.65 7.23 -0.72
CA ALA A 205 0.25 6.79 -2.06
C ALA A 205 0.26 5.26 -2.15
N ASP A 206 -0.91 4.64 -2.18
CA ASP A 206 -1.08 3.19 -2.43
C ASP A 206 -1.18 2.95 -3.93
N GLU A 207 -0.08 2.47 -4.51
CA GLU A 207 0.07 2.26 -5.95
C GLU A 207 0.16 0.76 -6.31
N ILE A 208 -0.40 -0.12 -5.48
CA ILE A 208 -0.30 -1.58 -5.65
C ILE A 208 -0.89 -2.07 -6.99
N TYR A 209 -1.73 -1.27 -7.65
CA TYR A 209 -2.36 -1.57 -8.93
C TYR A 209 -1.74 -0.81 -10.12
N ASP A 210 -0.58 -0.18 -9.97
CA ASP A 210 0.09 0.69 -10.94
C ASP A 210 0.20 0.12 -12.37
N LYS A 211 0.29 -1.21 -12.51
CA LYS A 211 0.43 -1.93 -13.79
C LYS A 211 -0.83 -2.66 -14.21
N ILE A 212 -1.91 -2.58 -13.46
CA ILE A 212 -3.20 -3.16 -13.82
C ILE A 212 -4.08 -2.05 -14.37
N LEU A 213 -3.88 -1.78 -15.65
CA LEU A 213 -4.51 -0.70 -16.37
C LEU A 213 -5.33 -1.29 -17.53
N TYR A 214 -6.43 -0.64 -17.84
CA TYR A 214 -7.33 -1.04 -18.94
C TYR A 214 -7.45 0.09 -19.94
N ASP A 215 -7.73 -0.29 -21.18
CA ASP A 215 -7.86 0.63 -22.30
C ASP A 215 -6.59 1.50 -22.48
N ASP A 216 -6.73 2.80 -22.64
CA ASP A 216 -5.64 3.75 -22.81
C ASP A 216 -5.22 4.44 -21.50
N ALA A 217 -5.61 3.90 -20.34
CA ALA A 217 -5.27 4.48 -19.05
C ALA A 217 -3.75 4.45 -18.80
N VAL A 218 -3.21 5.56 -18.32
CA VAL A 218 -1.79 5.70 -17.96
C VAL A 218 -1.69 6.06 -16.49
N HIS A 219 -1.00 5.22 -15.73
CA HIS A 219 -0.67 5.53 -14.35
C HIS A 219 0.56 6.43 -14.29
N THR A 220 0.48 7.47 -13.46
CA THR A 220 1.62 8.29 -13.09
C THR A 220 1.79 8.21 -11.58
N THR A 221 2.99 7.84 -11.13
CA THR A 221 3.27 7.75 -9.70
C THR A 221 3.17 9.13 -9.02
N PHE A 222 2.59 9.19 -7.83
CA PHE A 222 2.42 10.42 -7.08
C PHE A 222 3.78 11.11 -6.82
N ALA A 223 4.81 10.33 -6.53
CA ALA A 223 6.16 10.84 -6.29
C ALA A 223 6.77 11.61 -7.47
N ALA A 224 6.41 11.28 -8.72
CA ALA A 224 6.86 12.02 -9.91
C ALA A 224 6.09 13.35 -10.08
N ILE A 225 4.83 13.39 -9.68
CA ILE A 225 3.98 14.59 -9.76
C ILE A 225 4.34 15.60 -8.67
N ALA A 226 4.72 15.11 -7.49
CA ALA A 226 4.85 15.92 -6.27
C ALA A 226 6.21 15.72 -5.56
N PRO A 227 7.34 16.08 -6.19
CA PRO A 227 8.65 15.96 -5.55
C PRO A 227 8.83 16.91 -4.35
N ASP A 228 7.96 17.88 -4.21
CA ASP A 228 7.89 18.87 -3.14
C ASP A 228 7.05 18.44 -1.92
N VAL A 229 6.43 17.25 -1.97
CA VAL A 229 5.64 16.66 -0.87
C VAL A 229 6.38 15.49 -0.24
N PHE A 230 6.40 15.42 1.09
CA PHE A 230 6.86 14.22 1.78
C PHE A 230 5.85 13.09 1.55
N THR A 231 6.27 12.09 0.78
CA THR A 231 5.41 11.02 0.28
C THR A 231 5.94 9.65 0.69
N LEU A 232 5.05 8.79 1.13
CA LEU A 232 5.26 7.35 1.27
C LEU A 232 4.51 6.64 0.15
N THR A 233 5.22 6.04 -0.78
CA THR A 233 4.63 5.24 -1.87
C THR A 233 4.66 3.77 -1.51
N PHE A 234 3.50 3.12 -1.50
CA PHE A 234 3.32 1.70 -1.20
C PHE A 234 3.08 0.91 -2.47
N ASN A 235 3.86 -0.16 -2.69
CA ASN A 235 3.67 -1.05 -3.82
C ASN A 235 4.22 -2.46 -3.50
N GLY A 236 4.05 -3.42 -4.40
CA GLY A 236 4.49 -4.79 -4.16
C GLY A 236 4.14 -5.78 -5.26
N LEU A 237 4.44 -7.04 -5.02
CA LEU A 237 4.28 -8.09 -6.01
C LEU A 237 2.89 -8.75 -6.00
N SER A 238 2.02 -8.37 -5.07
CA SER A 238 0.75 -9.07 -4.83
C SER A 238 -0.23 -9.05 -6.00
N LYS A 239 -0.25 -7.96 -6.77
CA LYS A 239 -1.27 -7.71 -7.81
C LYS A 239 -0.70 -7.87 -9.20
N ALA A 240 0.08 -6.91 -9.68
CA ALA A 240 0.64 -6.94 -11.03
C ALA A 240 1.44 -8.21 -11.31
N TYR A 241 2.24 -8.68 -10.36
CA TYR A 241 3.07 -9.87 -10.50
C TYR A 241 2.39 -11.18 -10.04
N ARG A 242 1.13 -11.12 -9.60
CA ARG A 242 0.32 -12.31 -9.22
C ARG A 242 0.89 -13.12 -8.06
N LEU A 243 1.70 -12.49 -7.18
CA LEU A 243 2.39 -13.10 -6.05
C LEU A 243 1.79 -12.72 -4.68
N ALA A 244 0.47 -12.65 -4.60
CA ALA A 244 -0.21 -12.23 -3.37
C ALA A 244 0.17 -13.09 -2.14
N GLY A 245 0.42 -14.38 -2.34
CA GLY A 245 0.79 -15.33 -1.28
C GLY A 245 2.24 -15.19 -0.79
N PHE A 246 3.13 -14.56 -1.56
CA PHE A 246 4.55 -14.39 -1.17
C PHE A 246 4.73 -13.28 -0.15
N ARG A 247 3.78 -12.35 -0.06
CA ARG A 247 3.83 -11.24 0.89
C ARG A 247 5.08 -10.35 0.70
N ALA A 248 5.45 -10.03 -0.54
CA ALA A 248 6.58 -9.17 -0.89
C ALA A 248 6.06 -7.79 -1.32
N ALA A 249 6.47 -6.75 -0.61
CA ALA A 249 6.08 -5.37 -0.85
C ALA A 249 7.18 -4.40 -0.39
N TRP A 250 7.04 -3.15 -0.80
CA TRP A 250 7.93 -2.06 -0.38
C TRP A 250 7.14 -0.79 -0.10
N MET A 251 7.73 0.05 0.73
CA MET A 251 7.38 1.43 0.95
C MET A 251 8.60 2.27 0.58
N LEU A 252 8.41 3.21 -0.33
CA LEU A 252 9.41 4.16 -0.79
C LEU A 252 9.10 5.54 -0.21
N MET A 253 10.12 6.20 0.33
CA MET A 253 10.03 7.55 0.84
C MET A 253 10.64 8.54 -0.14
N THR A 254 9.90 9.61 -0.46
CA THR A 254 10.35 10.68 -1.37
C THR A 254 9.98 12.06 -0.82
N GLY A 255 10.57 13.11 -1.42
CA GLY A 255 10.31 14.50 -1.05
C GLY A 255 11.09 15.02 0.16
N PRO A 256 10.74 16.23 0.66
CA PRO A 256 11.50 16.91 1.70
C PRO A 256 11.41 16.23 3.07
N ARG A 257 12.55 15.91 3.69
CA ARG A 257 12.62 15.17 4.98
C ARG A 257 12.91 16.04 6.19
N LYS A 258 13.11 17.33 6.00
CA LYS A 258 13.58 18.24 7.04
C LYS A 258 12.80 18.16 8.36
N HIS A 259 11.52 17.82 8.30
CA HIS A 259 10.62 17.74 9.46
C HIS A 259 10.13 16.33 9.76
N ALA A 260 10.68 15.30 9.11
CA ALA A 260 10.24 13.92 9.21
C ALA A 260 11.21 12.99 9.98
N THR A 261 12.31 13.50 10.51
CA THR A 261 13.37 12.69 11.16
C THR A 261 12.81 11.77 12.24
N SER A 262 12.03 12.30 13.18
CA SER A 262 11.44 11.52 14.26
C SER A 262 10.44 10.48 13.76
N TYR A 263 9.68 10.81 12.72
CA TYR A 263 8.76 9.87 12.09
C TYR A 263 9.51 8.71 11.42
N ILE A 264 10.61 9.01 10.70
CA ILE A 264 11.48 7.99 10.08
C ILE A 264 12.10 7.07 11.13
N GLU A 265 12.55 7.64 12.26
CA GLU A 265 13.04 6.88 13.41
C GLU A 265 11.97 5.96 13.98
N GLY A 266 10.71 6.42 14.06
CA GLY A 266 9.56 5.62 14.48
C GLY A 266 9.29 4.44 13.54
N ILE A 267 9.29 4.66 12.22
CA ILE A 267 9.18 3.59 11.21
C ILE A 267 10.31 2.58 11.38
N THR A 268 11.54 3.06 11.54
CA THR A 268 12.74 2.21 11.74
C THR A 268 12.63 1.38 13.01
N MET A 269 12.17 1.97 14.11
CA MET A 269 11.94 1.28 15.37
C MET A 269 10.93 0.14 15.22
N LEU A 270 9.77 0.40 14.60
CA LEU A 270 8.73 -0.62 14.41
C LEU A 270 9.18 -1.74 13.48
N THR A 271 9.94 -1.42 12.43
CA THR A 271 10.50 -2.44 11.54
C THR A 271 11.60 -3.26 12.23
N ASN A 272 12.41 -2.67 13.11
CA ASN A 272 13.37 -3.38 13.95
C ASN A 272 12.67 -4.34 14.93
N MET A 273 11.56 -3.95 15.53
CA MET A 273 10.77 -4.81 16.43
C MET A 273 10.24 -6.07 15.72
N ARG A 274 9.90 -5.97 14.45
CA ARG A 274 9.49 -7.09 13.62
C ARG A 274 10.67 -7.97 13.15
N LEU A 275 11.91 -7.55 13.31
CA LEU A 275 13.17 -8.10 12.80
C LEU A 275 13.34 -7.84 11.29
N CYS A 276 12.71 -8.64 10.42
CA CYS A 276 12.76 -8.43 8.97
C CYS A 276 11.50 -8.95 8.28
N ALA A 277 11.29 -8.57 7.02
CA ALA A 277 10.31 -9.20 6.16
C ALA A 277 10.74 -10.62 5.75
N ASN A 278 9.82 -11.41 5.21
CA ASN A 278 10.08 -12.77 4.72
C ASN A 278 11.26 -12.80 3.72
N VAL A 279 12.40 -13.32 4.14
CA VAL A 279 13.64 -13.26 3.35
C VAL A 279 13.51 -13.98 2.00
N PRO A 280 12.98 -15.21 1.89
CA PRO A 280 12.76 -15.85 0.60
C PRO A 280 11.98 -15.00 -0.39
N ALA A 281 10.91 -14.33 0.08
CA ALA A 281 10.05 -13.52 -0.77
C ALA A 281 10.71 -12.22 -1.26
N GLN A 282 11.66 -11.66 -0.50
CA GLN A 282 12.40 -10.47 -0.89
C GLN A 282 13.23 -10.69 -2.18
N HIS A 283 13.74 -11.91 -2.40
CA HIS A 283 14.50 -12.25 -3.59
C HIS A 283 13.66 -12.18 -4.89
N ALA A 284 12.33 -12.27 -4.78
CA ALA A 284 11.45 -12.10 -5.93
C ALA A 284 11.44 -10.67 -6.48
N ILE A 285 11.70 -9.65 -5.61
CA ILE A 285 11.56 -8.23 -5.96
C ILE A 285 12.57 -7.83 -7.03
N GLN A 286 13.83 -8.23 -6.89
CA GLN A 286 14.87 -7.87 -7.84
C GLN A 286 14.55 -8.37 -9.25
N THR A 287 14.15 -9.63 -9.40
CA THR A 287 13.81 -10.21 -10.69
C THR A 287 12.53 -9.61 -11.26
N ALA A 288 11.53 -9.36 -10.41
CA ALA A 288 10.28 -8.76 -10.82
C ALA A 288 10.48 -7.34 -11.40
N LEU A 289 11.33 -6.52 -10.78
CA LEU A 289 11.56 -5.13 -11.17
C LEU A 289 12.71 -4.97 -12.17
N GLY A 290 13.72 -5.84 -12.13
CA GLY A 290 14.95 -5.73 -12.94
C GLY A 290 14.84 -6.30 -14.35
N GLY A 291 13.71 -6.88 -14.74
CA GLY A 291 13.52 -7.52 -16.05
C GLY A 291 12.25 -7.08 -16.77
N ARG A 292 12.13 -7.48 -18.04
CA ARG A 292 10.88 -7.37 -18.78
C ARG A 292 10.02 -8.56 -18.43
N GLN A 293 8.99 -8.36 -17.64
CA GLN A 293 8.07 -9.40 -17.21
C GLN A 293 6.82 -9.42 -18.09
N SER A 294 6.30 -10.61 -18.37
CA SER A 294 5.00 -10.80 -19.02
C SER A 294 3.90 -10.76 -17.94
N ILE A 295 3.47 -9.59 -17.59
CA ILE A 295 2.46 -9.33 -16.55
C ILE A 295 1.22 -8.66 -17.12
#